data_c44ae12d3e6c590db14faa51749e3b78
#
_entry.id   c44ae12d3e6c590db14faa51749e3b78
#
_cell.length_a   1.000
_cell.length_b   1.000
_cell.length_c   1.000
_cell.angle_alpha   90.00
_cell.angle_beta   90.00
_cell.angle_gamma   90.00
#
_symmetry.space_group_name_H-M   'P 1'
#
loop_
_entity.id
_entity.type
_entity.pdbx_description
1 polymer ?
#
loop_
_entity_poly.entity_id
_entity_poly.type
_entity_poly.pdbx_seq_one_letter_code
_entity_poly.pdbx_strand_id
1 'polypeptide(L)'
;MHAEKSICAVVVTFNRKKLLLNCLGALKAQTRQLSHIVVIDNASTDGTADFLVQHNWTNSDFFTLITLPENMGGAGGFHEGIKYVFEHGFDYIWLMDDDGVPANDCLARLFPFATENNYLGPLVLDIKQPNKFCFPMRLPSTLKRLDTLADLRALEIKEKIDGIVIPFNGILLSSKVVEKVGFPLKEYFIWGDDMEYTARMKRYRVEIASIVDAYFYHPKDESLGTPMFFNKLHFNDTPSKLKLYCMCRNAISNHKKYSSYLHVLAFIFKTLWFYSLTKPSFSKLSIAVRGIFHGIMGDFTHHKDYLK
;
A
#
# COMPACT_ATOMS: atom_id res chain seq x y z
N MET A 1 -12.20 15.64 -30.40
CA MET A 1 -11.15 15.75 -29.38
C MET A 1 -11.64 14.93 -28.18
N HIS A 2 -10.95 13.83 -27.81
CA HIS A 2 -11.26 13.16 -26.56
C HIS A 2 -10.86 14.11 -25.42
N ALA A 3 -11.77 14.40 -24.50
CA ALA A 3 -11.44 15.18 -23.31
C ALA A 3 -10.23 14.54 -22.61
N GLU A 4 -9.29 15.35 -22.16
CA GLU A 4 -8.14 14.86 -21.43
C GLU A 4 -8.61 14.18 -20.14
N LYS A 5 -8.16 12.94 -19.90
CA LYS A 5 -8.55 12.15 -18.73
C LYS A 5 -8.04 12.81 -17.45
N SER A 6 -8.94 13.08 -16.52
CA SER A 6 -8.64 13.67 -15.23
C SER A 6 -8.03 12.65 -14.27
N ILE A 7 -6.93 13.04 -13.61
CA ILE A 7 -6.19 12.18 -12.66
C ILE A 7 -6.07 12.90 -11.33
N CYS A 8 -6.57 12.30 -10.26
CA CYS A 8 -6.37 12.80 -8.90
C CYS A 8 -5.40 11.91 -8.14
N ALA A 9 -4.35 12.49 -7.56
CA ALA A 9 -3.49 11.79 -6.62
C ALA A 9 -4.12 11.76 -5.23
N VAL A 10 -4.07 10.60 -4.57
CA VAL A 10 -4.47 10.40 -3.17
C VAL A 10 -3.24 10.10 -2.35
N VAL A 11 -2.96 10.93 -1.34
CA VAL A 11 -1.86 10.74 -0.39
C VAL A 11 -2.44 10.60 1.01
N VAL A 12 -2.08 9.53 1.71
CA VAL A 12 -2.49 9.32 3.12
C VAL A 12 -1.32 9.64 4.03
N THR A 13 -1.55 10.45 5.06
CA THR A 13 -0.50 10.86 6.01
C THR A 13 -0.95 10.72 7.46
N PHE A 14 0.02 10.48 8.36
CA PHE A 14 -0.17 10.53 9.82
C PHE A 14 1.15 10.87 10.51
N ASN A 15 1.25 12.09 11.09
CA ASN A 15 2.42 12.54 11.88
C ASN A 15 3.76 12.47 11.10
N ARG A 16 3.75 12.80 9.80
CA ARG A 16 4.92 12.71 8.89
C ARG A 16 5.04 13.92 7.96
N LYS A 17 4.73 15.13 8.44
CA LYS A 17 4.64 16.36 7.64
C LYS A 17 5.82 16.64 6.71
N LYS A 18 7.08 16.27 7.11
CA LYS A 18 8.27 16.48 6.26
C LYS A 18 8.32 15.50 5.09
N LEU A 19 7.95 14.24 5.30
CA LEU A 19 7.88 13.23 4.23
C LEU A 19 6.76 13.58 3.26
N LEU A 20 5.59 13.96 3.79
CA LEU A 20 4.48 14.44 2.98
C LEU A 20 4.89 15.60 2.07
N LEU A 21 5.62 16.59 2.57
CA LEU A 21 6.07 17.73 1.76
C LEU A 21 6.95 17.28 0.58
N ASN A 22 7.85 16.31 0.80
CA ASN A 22 8.67 15.74 -0.27
C ASN A 22 7.81 15.01 -1.31
N CYS A 23 6.85 14.19 -0.86
CA CYS A 23 5.90 13.51 -1.74
C CYS A 23 5.12 14.51 -2.59
N LEU A 24 4.54 15.55 -1.98
CA LEU A 24 3.79 16.61 -2.68
C LEU A 24 4.65 17.35 -3.70
N GLY A 25 5.92 17.63 -3.36
CA GLY A 25 6.88 18.20 -4.29
C GLY A 25 7.10 17.33 -5.54
N ALA A 26 7.24 16.02 -5.36
CA ALA A 26 7.39 15.06 -6.46
C ALA A 26 6.11 14.93 -7.30
N LEU A 27 4.93 15.02 -6.68
CA LEU A 27 3.65 15.04 -7.39
C LEU A 27 3.49 16.29 -8.27
N LYS A 28 3.86 17.45 -7.74
CA LYS A 28 3.84 18.71 -8.48
C LYS A 28 4.82 18.74 -9.65
N ALA A 29 5.93 18.00 -9.55
CA ALA A 29 6.98 17.92 -10.55
C ALA A 29 6.72 16.88 -11.65
N GLN A 30 5.57 16.21 -11.67
CA GLN A 30 5.27 15.21 -12.69
C GLN A 30 5.20 15.81 -14.09
N THR A 31 5.84 15.17 -15.07
CA THR A 31 5.82 15.59 -16.48
C THR A 31 4.43 15.42 -17.11
N ARG A 32 3.65 14.41 -16.70
CA ARG A 32 2.22 14.34 -16.93
C ARG A 32 1.51 15.01 -15.76
N GLN A 33 0.85 16.11 -16.03
CA GLN A 33 0.18 16.91 -14.99
C GLN A 33 -0.99 16.16 -14.35
N LEU A 34 -1.13 16.32 -13.04
CA LEU A 34 -2.29 15.89 -12.28
C LEU A 34 -3.41 16.93 -12.42
N SER A 35 -4.64 16.49 -12.40
CA SER A 35 -5.81 17.40 -12.33
C SER A 35 -6.01 17.88 -10.89
N HIS A 36 -5.71 17.05 -9.89
CA HIS A 36 -5.89 17.35 -8.48
C HIS A 36 -5.01 16.49 -7.58
N ILE A 37 -4.75 16.95 -6.37
CA ILE A 37 -4.12 16.20 -5.29
C ILE A 37 -5.03 16.31 -4.06
N VAL A 38 -5.45 15.18 -3.51
CA VAL A 38 -6.11 15.11 -2.21
C VAL A 38 -5.19 14.45 -1.18
N VAL A 39 -4.97 15.13 -0.07
CA VAL A 39 -4.28 14.61 1.10
C VAL A 39 -5.30 14.24 2.15
N ILE A 40 -5.25 13.00 2.61
CA ILE A 40 -6.02 12.53 3.76
C ILE A 40 -5.09 12.55 4.98
N ASP A 41 -5.28 13.54 5.82
CA ASP A 41 -4.60 13.65 7.10
C ASP A 41 -5.36 12.82 8.15
N ASN A 42 -4.77 11.75 8.58
CA ASN A 42 -5.37 10.75 9.48
C ASN A 42 -5.36 11.20 10.94
N ALA A 43 -5.81 12.43 11.21
CA ALA A 43 -5.81 13.11 12.50
C ALA A 43 -4.38 13.30 13.06
N SER A 44 -3.47 13.88 12.30
CA SER A 44 -2.11 14.22 12.75
C SER A 44 -2.12 15.23 13.89
N THR A 45 -1.18 15.06 14.81
CA THR A 45 -0.97 15.94 15.99
C THR A 45 0.37 16.68 15.93
N ASP A 46 1.14 16.52 14.86
CA ASP A 46 2.46 17.14 14.68
C ASP A 46 2.41 18.53 14.03
N GLY A 47 1.21 19.09 13.82
CA GLY A 47 0.99 20.36 13.13
C GLY A 47 1.08 20.26 11.61
N THR A 48 0.70 19.11 11.02
CA THR A 48 0.73 18.87 9.56
C THR A 48 -0.03 19.94 8.79
N ALA A 49 -1.25 20.29 9.20
CA ALA A 49 -2.07 21.27 8.49
C ALA A 49 -1.40 22.66 8.42
N ASP A 50 -0.95 23.19 9.56
CA ASP A 50 -0.26 24.49 9.62
C ASP A 50 1.05 24.45 8.83
N PHE A 51 1.78 23.35 8.89
CA PHE A 51 3.02 23.16 8.14
C PHE A 51 2.78 23.20 6.64
N LEU A 52 1.71 22.59 6.14
CA LEU A 52 1.34 22.65 4.73
C LEU A 52 0.99 24.08 4.29
N VAL A 53 0.22 24.81 5.08
CA VAL A 53 -0.11 26.23 4.81
C VAL A 53 1.17 27.08 4.71
N GLN A 54 2.13 26.90 5.63
CA GLN A 54 3.43 27.61 5.62
C GLN A 54 4.26 27.32 4.35
N HIS A 55 4.01 26.19 3.67
CA HIS A 55 4.69 25.79 2.44
C HIS A 55 3.81 26.00 1.19
N ASN A 56 2.80 26.86 1.27
CA ASN A 56 1.88 27.23 0.18
C ASN A 56 1.02 26.06 -0.36
N TRP A 57 0.76 25.06 0.49
CA TRP A 57 -0.22 24.01 0.22
C TRP A 57 -1.53 24.34 0.93
N THR A 58 -2.40 25.06 0.24
CA THR A 58 -3.72 25.47 0.72
C THR A 58 -4.80 24.91 -0.21
N ASN A 59 -5.99 24.68 0.32
CA ASN A 59 -7.11 24.18 -0.48
C ASN A 59 -7.37 25.11 -1.69
N SER A 60 -7.49 24.50 -2.86
CA SER A 60 -7.63 25.16 -4.16
C SER A 60 -8.21 24.19 -5.18
N ASP A 61 -8.39 24.63 -6.43
CA ASP A 61 -8.81 23.75 -7.53
C ASP A 61 -7.82 22.60 -7.80
N PHE A 62 -6.57 22.73 -7.35
CA PHE A 62 -5.51 21.72 -7.55
C PHE A 62 -5.20 20.88 -6.31
N PHE A 63 -5.56 21.35 -5.10
CA PHE A 63 -5.18 20.70 -3.85
C PHE A 63 -6.29 20.75 -2.82
N THR A 64 -6.54 19.63 -2.15
CA THR A 64 -7.44 19.53 -1.00
C THR A 64 -6.79 18.77 0.14
N LEU A 65 -6.83 19.34 1.35
CA LEU A 65 -6.50 18.66 2.59
C LEU A 65 -7.80 18.28 3.31
N ILE A 66 -7.94 17.00 3.61
CA ILE A 66 -9.05 16.47 4.42
C ILE A 66 -8.45 15.90 5.71
N THR A 67 -8.73 16.54 6.84
CA THR A 67 -8.34 16.03 8.16
C THR A 67 -9.47 15.18 8.72
N LEU A 68 -9.16 13.91 9.01
CA LEU A 68 -10.13 12.98 9.61
C LEU A 68 -10.33 13.31 11.10
N PRO A 69 -11.51 12.99 11.68
CA PRO A 69 -11.79 13.28 13.09
C PRO A 69 -11.01 12.39 14.06
N GLU A 70 -10.60 11.21 13.62
CA GLU A 70 -9.76 10.25 14.37
C GLU A 70 -8.81 9.51 13.42
N ASN A 71 -7.76 8.92 13.98
CA ASN A 71 -6.87 8.03 13.21
C ASN A 71 -7.61 6.74 12.85
N MET A 72 -7.91 6.58 11.57
CA MET A 72 -8.56 5.41 10.99
C MET A 72 -7.57 4.40 10.37
N GLY A 73 -6.26 4.59 10.58
CA GLY A 73 -5.20 3.80 9.95
C GLY A 73 -5.06 4.06 8.45
N GLY A 74 -4.06 3.44 7.83
CA GLY A 74 -3.86 3.55 6.37
C GLY A 74 -5.09 3.09 5.58
N ALA A 75 -5.72 1.99 6.00
CA ALA A 75 -6.91 1.45 5.36
C ALA A 75 -8.07 2.46 5.32
N GLY A 76 -8.33 3.15 6.44
CA GLY A 76 -9.35 4.20 6.52
C GLY A 76 -8.98 5.43 5.68
N GLY A 77 -7.71 5.84 5.73
CA GLY A 77 -7.23 6.96 4.91
C GLY A 77 -7.41 6.71 3.41
N PHE A 78 -7.00 5.54 2.91
CA PHE A 78 -7.21 5.17 1.50
C PHE A 78 -8.70 5.00 1.15
N HIS A 79 -9.50 4.46 2.06
CA HIS A 79 -10.96 4.40 1.87
C HIS A 79 -11.54 5.79 1.60
N GLU A 80 -11.28 6.75 2.48
CA GLU A 80 -11.83 8.10 2.37
C GLU A 80 -11.25 8.87 1.17
N GLY A 81 -9.95 8.69 0.87
CA GLY A 81 -9.32 9.31 -0.29
C GLY A 81 -9.87 8.80 -1.64
N ILE A 82 -10.01 7.48 -1.79
CA ILE A 82 -10.59 6.89 -3.01
C ILE A 82 -12.07 7.30 -3.15
N LYS A 83 -12.80 7.32 -2.03
CA LYS A 83 -14.19 7.76 -2.00
C LYS A 83 -14.31 9.21 -2.47
N TYR A 84 -13.48 10.12 -1.95
CA TYR A 84 -13.45 11.51 -2.37
C TYR A 84 -13.27 11.65 -3.89
N VAL A 85 -12.25 10.97 -4.45
CA VAL A 85 -11.95 11.04 -5.89
C VAL A 85 -13.10 10.50 -6.73
N PHE A 86 -13.70 9.38 -6.30
CA PHE A 86 -14.84 8.76 -6.98
C PHE A 86 -16.08 9.67 -6.98
N GLU A 87 -16.42 10.26 -5.83
CA GLU A 87 -17.57 11.16 -5.68
C GLU A 87 -17.40 12.48 -6.43
N HIS A 88 -16.15 12.94 -6.67
CA HIS A 88 -15.84 14.15 -7.44
C HIS A 88 -15.65 13.90 -8.94
N GLY A 89 -15.88 12.67 -9.42
CA GLY A 89 -15.97 12.35 -10.84
C GLY A 89 -14.65 12.35 -11.60
N PHE A 90 -13.50 12.17 -10.95
CA PHE A 90 -12.22 11.99 -11.64
C PHE A 90 -12.18 10.65 -12.37
N ASP A 91 -11.53 10.60 -13.54
CA ASP A 91 -11.41 9.38 -14.34
C ASP A 91 -10.46 8.37 -13.72
N TYR A 92 -9.33 8.83 -13.16
CA TYR A 92 -8.27 8.00 -12.60
C TYR A 92 -7.84 8.47 -11.22
N ILE A 93 -7.39 7.51 -10.43
CA ILE A 93 -6.90 7.67 -9.06
C ILE A 93 -5.45 7.19 -9.01
N TRP A 94 -4.54 7.99 -8.45
CA TRP A 94 -3.15 7.63 -8.24
C TRP A 94 -2.83 7.60 -6.76
N LEU A 95 -2.65 6.38 -6.18
CA LEU A 95 -2.61 6.12 -4.74
C LEU A 95 -1.18 5.99 -4.22
N MET A 96 -0.87 6.63 -3.10
CA MET A 96 0.42 6.46 -2.42
C MET A 96 0.38 6.87 -0.94
N ASP A 97 1.32 6.34 -0.16
CA ASP A 97 1.65 6.82 1.19
C ASP A 97 2.51 8.10 1.12
N ASP A 98 2.58 8.82 2.23
CA ASP A 98 3.29 10.10 2.38
C ASP A 98 4.82 10.03 2.33
N ASP A 99 5.41 8.82 2.45
CA ASP A 99 6.85 8.59 2.40
C ASP A 99 7.34 8.08 1.03
N GLY A 100 6.44 7.99 0.06
CA GLY A 100 6.73 7.64 -1.31
C GLY A 100 7.08 8.85 -2.18
N VAL A 101 8.05 8.67 -3.09
CA VAL A 101 8.52 9.72 -4.01
C VAL A 101 8.52 9.17 -5.43
N PRO A 102 7.50 9.47 -6.25
CA PRO A 102 7.51 9.08 -7.66
C PRO A 102 8.62 9.80 -8.44
N ALA A 103 9.25 9.11 -9.38
CA ALA A 103 10.11 9.75 -10.38
C ALA A 103 9.30 10.77 -11.19
N ASN A 104 9.93 11.84 -11.67
CA ASN A 104 9.22 12.95 -12.34
C ASN A 104 8.42 12.51 -13.58
N ASP A 105 8.77 11.42 -14.22
CA ASP A 105 8.05 10.85 -15.37
C ASP A 105 7.23 9.59 -15.01
N CYS A 106 7.11 9.25 -13.74
CA CYS A 106 6.46 8.03 -13.29
C CYS A 106 5.01 7.92 -13.81
N LEU A 107 4.20 8.96 -13.64
CA LEU A 107 2.82 8.98 -14.14
C LEU A 107 2.76 8.96 -15.67
N ALA A 108 3.67 9.64 -16.35
CA ALA A 108 3.78 9.64 -17.81
C ALA A 108 4.13 8.25 -18.37
N ARG A 109 4.89 7.44 -17.61
CA ARG A 109 5.21 6.04 -17.93
C ARG A 109 4.08 5.06 -17.64
N LEU A 110 3.31 5.29 -16.57
CA LEU A 110 2.17 4.46 -16.21
C LEU A 110 0.97 4.65 -17.14
N PHE A 111 0.66 5.90 -17.45
CA PHE A 111 -0.61 6.27 -18.07
C PHE A 111 -0.86 5.67 -19.48
N PRO A 112 0.14 5.48 -20.36
CA PRO A 112 -0.06 4.82 -21.67
C PRO A 112 -0.64 3.40 -21.56
N PHE A 113 -0.45 2.72 -20.43
CA PHE A 113 -0.99 1.40 -20.16
C PHE A 113 -2.33 1.43 -19.42
N ALA A 114 -2.81 2.61 -19.01
CA ALA A 114 -4.03 2.77 -18.24
C ALA A 114 -5.27 2.44 -19.06
N THR A 115 -6.12 1.57 -18.52
CA THR A 115 -7.42 1.19 -19.08
C THR A 115 -8.51 1.33 -18.01
N GLU A 116 -9.76 1.15 -18.40
CA GLU A 116 -10.89 1.14 -17.46
C GLU A 116 -10.95 -0.09 -16.56
N ASN A 117 -10.11 -1.12 -16.79
CA ASN A 117 -10.15 -2.39 -16.05
C ASN A 117 -8.77 -2.84 -15.58
N ASN A 118 -7.86 -1.91 -15.27
CA ASN A 118 -6.58 -2.31 -14.71
C ASN A 118 -6.18 -1.58 -13.43
N TYR A 119 -5.22 -2.18 -12.73
CA TYR A 119 -4.62 -1.77 -11.47
C TYR A 119 -3.10 -1.82 -11.68
N LEU A 120 -2.52 -0.69 -12.05
CA LEU A 120 -1.14 -0.58 -12.46
C LEU A 120 -0.26 -0.02 -11.35
N GLY A 121 0.95 -0.53 -11.24
CA GLY A 121 1.96 0.00 -10.33
C GLY A 121 3.29 0.27 -11.02
N PRO A 122 4.11 1.17 -10.46
CA PRO A 122 5.51 1.33 -10.83
C PRO A 122 6.37 0.22 -10.23
N LEU A 123 7.64 0.18 -10.60
CA LEU A 123 8.67 -0.52 -9.84
C LEU A 123 9.03 0.30 -8.60
N VAL A 124 8.86 -0.28 -7.42
CA VAL A 124 9.14 0.39 -6.15
C VAL A 124 10.58 0.11 -5.73
N LEU A 125 11.40 1.14 -5.74
CA LEU A 125 12.83 1.10 -5.48
C LEU A 125 13.18 1.66 -4.10
N ASP A 126 14.25 1.15 -3.51
CA ASP A 126 14.79 1.70 -2.27
C ASP A 126 15.37 3.10 -2.53
N ILE A 127 14.86 4.12 -1.84
CA ILE A 127 15.29 5.52 -2.00
C ILE A 127 16.80 5.71 -1.72
N LYS A 128 17.39 4.86 -0.85
CA LYS A 128 18.83 4.90 -0.51
C LYS A 128 19.67 4.09 -1.49
N GLN A 129 19.11 3.09 -2.15
CA GLN A 129 19.77 2.20 -3.08
C GLN A 129 18.91 2.01 -4.35
N PRO A 130 18.83 3.02 -5.26
CA PRO A 130 17.86 3.05 -6.37
C PRO A 130 17.97 1.90 -7.37
N ASN A 131 19.01 1.08 -7.30
CA ASN A 131 19.16 -0.13 -8.11
C ASN A 131 18.52 -1.37 -7.47
N LYS A 132 18.04 -1.28 -6.23
CA LYS A 132 17.39 -2.37 -5.50
C LYS A 132 15.90 -2.13 -5.34
N PHE A 133 15.13 -3.20 -5.40
CA PHE A 133 13.73 -3.14 -5.04
C PHE A 133 13.58 -2.86 -3.54
N CYS A 134 12.69 -1.92 -3.19
CA CYS A 134 12.32 -1.68 -1.79
C CYS A 134 11.67 -2.94 -1.21
N PHE A 135 10.77 -3.54 -1.98
CA PHE A 135 10.11 -4.81 -1.69
C PHE A 135 10.50 -5.83 -2.75
N PRO A 136 11.25 -6.89 -2.39
CA PRO A 136 11.64 -7.91 -3.36
C PRO A 136 10.43 -8.51 -4.07
N MET A 137 10.46 -8.57 -5.40
CA MET A 137 9.35 -9.06 -6.20
C MET A 137 9.51 -10.56 -6.47
N ARG A 138 8.47 -11.34 -6.24
CA ARG A 138 8.41 -12.73 -6.67
C ARG A 138 7.57 -12.82 -7.93
N LEU A 139 8.20 -13.25 -9.03
CA LEU A 139 7.48 -13.37 -10.30
C LEU A 139 6.32 -14.37 -10.19
N PRO A 140 5.13 -14.00 -10.67
CA PRO A 140 3.96 -14.88 -10.64
C PRO A 140 4.27 -16.24 -11.32
N SER A 141 3.70 -17.31 -10.75
CA SER A 141 3.85 -18.68 -11.25
C SER A 141 5.29 -19.23 -11.27
N THR A 142 6.24 -18.55 -10.60
CA THR A 142 7.64 -18.98 -10.50
C THR A 142 8.12 -18.91 -9.06
N LEU A 143 9.29 -19.54 -8.79
CA LEU A 143 10.03 -19.37 -7.54
C LEU A 143 11.06 -18.23 -7.62
N LYS A 144 11.18 -17.58 -8.77
CA LYS A 144 12.18 -16.55 -8.99
C LYS A 144 11.84 -15.27 -8.23
N ARG A 145 12.78 -14.84 -7.41
CA ARG A 145 12.74 -13.58 -6.69
C ARG A 145 13.68 -12.59 -7.35
N LEU A 146 13.22 -11.37 -7.51
CA LEU A 146 13.99 -10.24 -8.02
C LEU A 146 14.28 -9.30 -6.85
N ASP A 147 15.54 -9.01 -6.62
CA ASP A 147 16.00 -8.09 -5.57
C ASP A 147 16.53 -6.77 -6.16
N THR A 148 16.91 -6.76 -7.45
CA THR A 148 17.53 -5.62 -8.14
C THR A 148 16.95 -5.39 -9.53
N LEU A 149 17.17 -4.17 -10.08
CA LEU A 149 16.87 -3.88 -11.48
C LEU A 149 17.71 -4.72 -12.44
N ALA A 150 18.93 -5.12 -12.05
CA ALA A 150 19.76 -6.00 -12.86
C ALA A 150 19.12 -7.39 -13.01
N ASP A 151 18.52 -7.94 -11.94
CA ASP A 151 17.79 -9.21 -12.00
C ASP A 151 16.62 -9.16 -12.98
N LEU A 152 15.92 -8.01 -13.00
CA LEU A 152 14.80 -7.80 -13.92
C LEU A 152 15.27 -7.69 -15.37
N ARG A 153 16.31 -6.88 -15.63
CA ARG A 153 16.89 -6.69 -16.98
C ARG A 153 17.38 -8.00 -17.59
N ALA A 154 17.92 -8.90 -16.78
CA ALA A 154 18.36 -10.23 -17.20
C ALA A 154 17.20 -11.13 -17.68
N LEU A 155 15.94 -10.74 -17.49
CA LEU A 155 14.76 -11.46 -17.97
C LEU A 155 14.23 -10.94 -19.32
N GLU A 156 14.82 -9.87 -19.85
CA GLU A 156 14.41 -9.23 -21.11
C GLU A 156 12.92 -8.80 -21.15
N ILE A 157 12.29 -8.58 -19.97
CA ILE A 157 10.93 -8.06 -19.86
C ILE A 157 10.97 -6.58 -20.21
N LYS A 158 10.28 -6.18 -21.30
CA LYS A 158 10.43 -4.83 -21.88
C LYS A 158 9.43 -3.80 -21.33
N GLU A 159 8.19 -4.18 -21.07
CA GLU A 159 7.12 -3.21 -20.80
C GLU A 159 6.46 -3.37 -19.44
N LYS A 160 5.96 -4.57 -19.14
CA LYS A 160 5.19 -4.82 -17.91
C LYS A 160 5.41 -6.22 -17.35
N ILE A 161 5.19 -6.36 -16.05
CA ILE A 161 5.16 -7.62 -15.33
C ILE A 161 3.73 -7.86 -14.88
N ASP A 162 3.05 -8.80 -15.54
CA ASP A 162 1.65 -9.09 -15.26
C ASP A 162 1.48 -9.83 -13.92
N GLY A 163 0.35 -9.58 -13.25
CA GLY A 163 -0.11 -10.29 -12.06
C GLY A 163 0.52 -9.84 -10.74
N ILE A 164 1.41 -8.85 -10.74
CA ILE A 164 2.07 -8.34 -9.54
C ILE A 164 2.16 -6.81 -9.55
N VAL A 165 1.96 -6.20 -8.39
CA VAL A 165 2.26 -4.81 -8.05
C VAL A 165 2.69 -4.73 -6.59
N ILE A 166 3.30 -3.63 -6.18
CA ILE A 166 3.46 -3.25 -4.78
C ILE A 166 2.29 -2.31 -4.43
N PRO A 167 1.28 -2.78 -3.68
CA PRO A 167 0.05 -2.01 -3.48
C PRO A 167 0.31 -0.70 -2.72
N PHE A 168 -0.53 0.30 -2.99
CA PHE A 168 -0.52 1.65 -2.39
C PHE A 168 0.81 2.42 -2.51
N ASN A 169 1.70 1.98 -3.43
CA ASN A 169 2.97 2.63 -3.74
C ASN A 169 2.95 3.14 -5.19
N GLY A 170 2.27 4.24 -5.45
CA GLY A 170 2.13 4.82 -6.78
C GLY A 170 1.17 4.05 -7.70
N ILE A 171 0.14 3.45 -7.15
CA ILE A 171 -0.86 2.66 -7.91
C ILE A 171 -1.80 3.57 -8.69
N LEU A 172 -1.92 3.31 -9.98
CA LEU A 172 -2.88 3.95 -10.89
C LEU A 172 -4.04 3.01 -11.19
N LEU A 173 -5.28 3.47 -10.97
CA LEU A 173 -6.51 2.73 -11.32
C LEU A 173 -7.58 3.70 -11.78
N SER A 174 -8.55 3.22 -12.58
CA SER A 174 -9.69 4.03 -13.01
C SER A 174 -10.82 4.03 -11.97
N SER A 175 -11.65 5.06 -11.98
CA SER A 175 -12.90 5.11 -11.19
C SER A 175 -13.86 3.98 -11.57
N LYS A 176 -13.79 3.45 -12.80
CA LYS A 176 -14.54 2.26 -13.21
C LYS A 176 -14.14 1.00 -12.46
N VAL A 177 -12.87 0.85 -12.13
CA VAL A 177 -12.42 -0.23 -11.25
C VAL A 177 -13.02 -0.07 -9.86
N VAL A 178 -13.04 1.14 -9.31
CA VAL A 178 -13.65 1.40 -7.98
C VAL A 178 -15.15 1.11 -7.99
N GLU A 179 -15.87 1.52 -9.04
CA GLU A 179 -17.29 1.20 -9.22
C GLU A 179 -17.55 -0.32 -9.18
N LYS A 180 -16.65 -1.10 -9.78
CA LYS A 180 -16.73 -2.56 -9.87
C LYS A 180 -16.35 -3.28 -8.58
N VAL A 181 -15.29 -2.82 -7.91
CA VAL A 181 -14.63 -3.52 -6.80
C VAL A 181 -14.99 -2.96 -5.43
N GLY A 182 -15.42 -1.70 -5.37
CA GLY A 182 -15.67 -0.94 -4.15
C GLY A 182 -14.40 -0.34 -3.54
N PHE A 183 -14.55 0.28 -2.38
CA PHE A 183 -13.48 0.93 -1.63
C PHE A 183 -12.67 -0.06 -0.78
N PRO A 184 -11.42 0.26 -0.37
CA PRO A 184 -10.68 -0.51 0.64
C PRO A 184 -11.48 -0.69 1.92
N LEU A 185 -11.28 -1.82 2.61
CA LEU A 185 -11.99 -2.13 3.86
C LEU A 185 -11.34 -1.37 5.03
N LYS A 186 -11.96 -0.27 5.46
CA LYS A 186 -11.44 0.60 6.53
C LYS A 186 -11.28 -0.10 7.88
N GLU A 187 -12.07 -1.14 8.15
CA GLU A 187 -11.98 -1.95 9.37
C GLU A 187 -10.66 -2.72 9.50
N TYR A 188 -9.89 -2.88 8.42
CA TYR A 188 -8.56 -3.47 8.47
C TYR A 188 -7.56 -2.61 9.23
N PHE A 189 -7.75 -1.33 9.29
CA PHE A 189 -6.97 -0.32 9.96
C PHE A 189 -5.57 -0.17 9.36
N ILE A 190 -4.70 -1.18 9.48
CA ILE A 190 -3.32 -1.17 8.94
C ILE A 190 -2.82 -2.60 8.71
N TRP A 191 -1.93 -2.78 7.72
CA TRP A 191 -1.29 -4.05 7.36
C TRP A 191 -2.25 -5.16 6.92
N GLY A 192 -2.25 -5.43 5.65
CA GLY A 192 -3.05 -6.46 4.99
C GLY A 192 -4.31 -5.96 4.31
N ASP A 193 -4.64 -4.68 4.46
CA ASP A 193 -5.65 -3.94 3.68
C ASP A 193 -5.27 -3.83 2.22
N ASP A 194 -4.02 -3.52 1.94
CA ASP A 194 -3.38 -3.48 0.64
C ASP A 194 -3.43 -4.85 -0.07
N MET A 195 -3.12 -5.91 0.67
CA MET A 195 -3.21 -7.29 0.18
C MET A 195 -4.66 -7.72 -0.07
N GLU A 196 -5.59 -7.33 0.79
CA GLU A 196 -7.03 -7.56 0.61
C GLU A 196 -7.51 -6.90 -0.68
N TYR A 197 -7.20 -5.61 -0.85
CA TYR A 197 -7.67 -4.85 -2.00
C TYR A 197 -7.12 -5.43 -3.31
N THR A 198 -5.83 -5.80 -3.34
CA THR A 198 -5.20 -6.45 -4.49
C THR A 198 -5.80 -7.84 -4.77
N ALA A 199 -6.08 -8.64 -3.74
CA ALA A 199 -6.72 -9.95 -3.91
C ALA A 199 -8.16 -9.81 -4.43
N ARG A 200 -8.88 -8.78 -3.99
CA ARG A 200 -10.20 -8.43 -4.47
C ARG A 200 -10.18 -8.01 -5.93
N MET A 201 -9.20 -7.20 -6.36
CA MET A 201 -8.96 -6.88 -7.78
C MET A 201 -8.85 -8.15 -8.63
N LYS A 202 -8.02 -9.12 -8.20
CA LYS A 202 -7.86 -10.41 -8.88
C LYS A 202 -9.18 -11.19 -8.97
N ARG A 203 -9.96 -11.21 -7.89
CA ARG A 203 -11.26 -11.88 -7.85
C ARG A 203 -12.27 -11.28 -8.84
N TYR A 204 -12.21 -9.96 -9.02
CA TYR A 204 -13.04 -9.23 -9.99
C TYR A 204 -12.44 -9.18 -11.40
N ARG A 205 -11.34 -9.95 -11.66
CA ARG A 205 -10.66 -10.02 -12.96
C ARG A 205 -10.22 -8.64 -13.47
N VAL A 206 -9.76 -7.80 -12.56
CA VAL A 206 -9.03 -6.58 -12.89
C VAL A 206 -7.62 -6.97 -13.29
N GLU A 207 -7.12 -6.45 -14.40
CA GLU A 207 -5.76 -6.68 -14.85
C GLU A 207 -4.78 -5.98 -13.93
N ILE A 208 -3.78 -6.73 -13.43
CA ILE A 208 -2.77 -6.21 -12.50
C ILE A 208 -1.42 -6.30 -13.18
N ALA A 209 -0.67 -5.19 -13.22
CA ALA A 209 0.68 -5.20 -13.77
C ALA A 209 1.56 -4.11 -13.15
N SER A 210 2.86 -4.40 -13.05
CA SER A 210 3.91 -3.40 -12.79
C SER A 210 4.55 -2.97 -14.10
N ILE A 211 4.68 -1.65 -14.32
CA ILE A 211 5.29 -1.07 -15.52
C ILE A 211 6.78 -0.91 -15.28
N VAL A 212 7.59 -1.50 -16.19
CA VAL A 212 9.03 -1.68 -16.00
C VAL A 212 9.82 -0.37 -16.00
N ASP A 213 9.36 0.64 -16.76
CA ASP A 213 10.05 1.93 -16.88
C ASP A 213 9.45 3.03 -15.97
N ALA A 214 8.44 2.70 -15.16
CA ALA A 214 7.88 3.60 -14.17
C ALA A 214 8.54 3.35 -12.81
N TYR A 215 9.14 4.36 -12.20
CA TYR A 215 9.87 4.23 -10.93
C TYR A 215 9.21 5.04 -9.82
N PHE A 216 9.19 4.42 -8.63
CA PHE A 216 8.69 5.01 -7.41
C PHE A 216 9.68 4.70 -6.28
N TYR A 217 10.12 5.69 -5.55
CA TYR A 217 11.11 5.54 -4.49
C TYR A 217 10.43 5.51 -3.13
N HIS A 218 10.82 4.55 -2.30
CA HIS A 218 10.25 4.36 -0.97
C HIS A 218 11.35 4.00 0.04
N PRO A 219 11.27 4.46 1.30
CA PRO A 219 12.20 4.03 2.35
C PRO A 219 12.04 2.54 2.64
N LYS A 220 13.14 1.80 2.58
CA LYS A 220 13.13 0.38 2.93
C LYS A 220 13.09 0.18 4.44
N ASP A 221 12.12 -0.61 4.92
CA ASP A 221 12.08 -1.08 6.30
C ASP A 221 12.90 -2.37 6.43
N GLU A 222 14.11 -2.26 6.99
CA GLU A 222 15.02 -3.39 7.18
C GLU A 222 14.54 -4.39 8.24
N SER A 223 13.53 -4.03 9.05
CA SER A 223 12.96 -4.92 10.07
C SER A 223 12.02 -5.98 9.48
N LEU A 224 11.56 -5.78 8.24
CA LEU A 224 10.68 -6.73 7.58
C LEU A 224 11.42 -7.96 7.07
N GLY A 225 10.81 -9.12 7.26
CA GLY A 225 11.33 -10.36 6.72
C GLY A 225 12.40 -11.02 7.58
N THR A 226 12.22 -11.05 8.92
CA THR A 226 13.09 -11.84 9.82
C THR A 226 13.14 -13.31 9.39
N PRO A 227 14.34 -13.86 9.13
CA PRO A 227 14.48 -15.24 8.67
C PRO A 227 14.11 -16.25 9.77
N MET A 228 13.52 -17.38 9.35
CA MET A 228 13.19 -18.53 10.19
C MET A 228 13.35 -19.84 9.40
N PHE A 229 13.30 -21.00 10.06
CA PHE A 229 13.48 -22.31 9.43
C PHE A 229 14.73 -22.37 8.54
N PHE A 230 15.90 -22.08 9.14
CA PHE A 230 17.18 -22.09 8.41
C PHE A 230 17.18 -21.20 7.16
N ASN A 231 16.64 -19.98 7.28
CA ASN A 231 16.50 -18.97 6.22
C ASN A 231 15.56 -19.36 5.04
N LYS A 232 14.81 -20.46 5.16
CA LYS A 232 13.87 -20.88 4.11
C LYS A 232 12.56 -20.09 4.13
N LEU A 233 12.17 -19.58 5.29
CA LEU A 233 10.98 -18.75 5.48
C LEU A 233 11.34 -17.42 6.15
N HIS A 234 10.46 -16.44 6.00
CA HIS A 234 10.62 -15.12 6.62
C HIS A 234 9.32 -14.74 7.33
N PHE A 235 9.43 -14.06 8.47
CA PHE A 235 8.31 -13.54 9.23
C PHE A 235 8.45 -12.02 9.39
N ASN A 236 7.37 -11.27 9.23
CA ASN A 236 7.37 -9.83 9.44
C ASN A 236 7.21 -9.54 10.94
N ASP A 237 8.35 -9.52 11.66
CA ASP A 237 8.35 -9.10 13.07
C ASP A 237 8.35 -7.58 13.16
N THR A 238 7.56 -7.03 14.05
CA THR A 238 7.44 -5.59 14.28
C THR A 238 7.50 -5.27 15.78
N PRO A 239 8.10 -4.14 16.18
CA PRO A 239 8.03 -3.67 17.57
C PRO A 239 6.64 -3.14 17.93
N SER A 240 5.83 -2.72 16.96
CA SER A 240 4.50 -2.18 17.18
C SER A 240 3.49 -3.27 17.51
N LYS A 241 2.89 -3.20 18.70
CA LYS A 241 1.81 -4.10 19.14
C LYS A 241 0.61 -4.01 18.22
N LEU A 242 0.23 -2.80 17.81
CA LEU A 242 -0.87 -2.54 16.90
C LEU A 242 -0.65 -3.21 15.53
N LYS A 243 0.51 -2.98 14.91
CA LYS A 243 0.84 -3.60 13.61
C LYS A 243 0.86 -5.12 13.70
N LEU A 244 1.44 -5.69 14.77
CA LEU A 244 1.46 -7.13 14.99
C LEU A 244 0.04 -7.71 15.11
N TYR A 245 -0.81 -7.08 15.93
CA TYR A 245 -2.19 -7.50 16.10
C TYR A 245 -2.96 -7.46 14.77
N CYS A 246 -2.91 -6.31 14.08
CA CYS A 246 -3.61 -6.14 12.80
C CYS A 246 -3.09 -7.11 11.73
N MET A 247 -1.77 -7.30 11.62
CA MET A 247 -1.17 -8.26 10.70
C MET A 247 -1.73 -9.68 10.91
N CYS A 248 -1.77 -10.16 12.17
CA CYS A 248 -2.25 -11.49 12.47
C CYS A 248 -3.75 -11.64 12.18
N ARG A 249 -4.57 -10.64 12.56
CA ARG A 249 -6.01 -10.63 12.30
C ARG A 249 -6.32 -10.59 10.80
N ASN A 250 -5.70 -9.65 10.09
CA ASN A 250 -5.97 -9.40 8.69
C ASN A 250 -5.45 -10.53 7.80
N ALA A 251 -4.30 -11.14 8.12
CA ALA A 251 -3.79 -12.31 7.39
C ALA A 251 -4.76 -13.49 7.46
N ILE A 252 -5.32 -13.79 8.64
CA ILE A 252 -6.34 -14.83 8.80
C ILE A 252 -7.58 -14.52 7.97
N SER A 253 -8.08 -13.29 8.02
CA SER A 253 -9.24 -12.85 7.23
C SER A 253 -8.97 -13.00 5.72
N ASN A 254 -7.80 -12.54 5.26
CA ASN A 254 -7.40 -12.62 3.85
C ASN A 254 -7.28 -14.07 3.38
N HIS A 255 -6.64 -14.95 4.16
CA HIS A 255 -6.51 -16.35 3.81
C HIS A 255 -7.85 -17.08 3.77
N LYS A 256 -8.77 -16.80 4.70
CA LYS A 256 -10.14 -17.33 4.68
C LYS A 256 -10.91 -16.90 3.41
N LYS A 257 -10.76 -15.64 3.01
CA LYS A 257 -11.56 -15.04 1.94
C LYS A 257 -11.01 -15.28 0.54
N TYR A 258 -9.66 -15.30 0.39
CA TYR A 258 -9.00 -15.27 -0.92
C TYR A 258 -8.04 -16.45 -1.17
N SER A 259 -7.76 -17.30 -0.16
CA SER A 259 -6.85 -18.44 -0.33
C SER A 259 -7.56 -19.75 0.07
N SER A 260 -7.06 -20.41 1.11
CA SER A 260 -7.65 -21.66 1.62
C SER A 260 -7.42 -21.80 3.13
N TYR A 261 -8.17 -22.70 3.75
CA TYR A 261 -7.97 -23.06 5.17
C TYR A 261 -6.56 -23.62 5.46
N LEU A 262 -5.92 -24.24 4.47
CA LEU A 262 -4.54 -24.71 4.61
C LEU A 262 -3.58 -23.52 4.81
N HIS A 263 -3.78 -22.41 4.10
CA HIS A 263 -2.99 -21.17 4.31
C HIS A 263 -3.26 -20.55 5.68
N VAL A 264 -4.47 -20.62 6.19
CA VAL A 264 -4.80 -20.20 7.57
C VAL A 264 -3.99 -21.02 8.57
N LEU A 265 -4.02 -22.36 8.47
CA LEU A 265 -3.28 -23.23 9.36
C LEU A 265 -1.76 -23.02 9.27
N ALA A 266 -1.25 -22.87 8.04
CA ALA A 266 0.16 -22.57 7.81
C ALA A 266 0.60 -21.25 8.42
N PHE A 267 -0.23 -20.20 8.33
CA PHE A 267 0.04 -18.91 8.96
C PHE A 267 0.02 -18.99 10.48
N ILE A 268 -0.97 -19.70 11.06
CA ILE A 268 -1.05 -19.93 12.51
C ILE A 268 0.22 -20.67 12.99
N PHE A 269 0.57 -21.80 12.36
CA PHE A 269 1.76 -22.57 12.70
C PHE A 269 3.03 -21.72 12.60
N LYS A 270 3.20 -20.98 11.50
CA LYS A 270 4.34 -20.09 11.28
C LYS A 270 4.47 -19.04 12.38
N THR A 271 3.36 -18.44 12.78
CA THR A 271 3.32 -17.40 13.82
C THR A 271 3.64 -17.95 15.20
N LEU A 272 3.03 -19.08 15.57
CA LEU A 272 3.30 -19.75 16.84
C LEU A 272 4.76 -20.22 16.93
N TRP A 273 5.28 -20.84 15.87
CA TRP A 273 6.68 -21.24 15.80
C TRP A 273 7.63 -20.06 15.97
N PHE A 274 7.36 -18.95 15.26
CA PHE A 274 8.22 -17.78 15.31
C PHE A 274 8.37 -17.22 16.73
N TYR A 275 7.26 -16.98 17.43
CA TYR A 275 7.28 -16.39 18.77
C TYR A 275 7.51 -17.40 19.91
N SER A 276 7.52 -18.70 19.63
CA SER A 276 7.88 -19.72 20.62
C SER A 276 9.33 -20.20 20.49
N LEU A 277 9.87 -20.27 19.27
CA LEU A 277 11.15 -20.93 18.99
C LEU A 277 12.18 -20.05 18.27
N THR A 278 11.78 -19.24 17.27
CA THR A 278 12.73 -18.44 16.49
C THR A 278 13.13 -17.17 17.24
N LYS A 279 12.14 -16.42 17.74
CA LYS A 279 12.32 -15.19 18.53
C LYS A 279 11.36 -15.22 19.72
N PRO A 280 11.63 -16.01 20.75
CA PRO A 280 10.69 -16.22 21.85
C PRO A 280 10.25 -14.92 22.51
N SER A 281 8.92 -14.72 22.60
CA SER A 281 8.32 -13.57 23.25
C SER A 281 6.88 -13.87 23.64
N PHE A 282 6.63 -14.10 24.93
CA PHE A 282 5.29 -14.39 25.45
C PHE A 282 4.32 -13.24 25.20
N SER A 283 4.77 -11.99 25.35
CA SER A 283 3.94 -10.79 25.10
C SER A 283 3.48 -10.71 23.64
N LYS A 284 4.42 -10.89 22.68
CA LYS A 284 4.07 -10.87 21.24
C LYS A 284 3.24 -12.09 20.84
N LEU A 285 3.52 -13.26 21.41
CA LEU A 285 2.72 -14.47 21.18
C LEU A 285 1.26 -14.25 21.60
N SER A 286 1.02 -13.69 22.79
CA SER A 286 -0.32 -13.39 23.28
C SER A 286 -1.06 -12.43 22.35
N ILE A 287 -0.39 -11.36 21.87
CA ILE A 287 -0.98 -10.40 20.92
C ILE A 287 -1.31 -11.09 19.59
N ALA A 288 -0.39 -11.90 19.07
CA ALA A 288 -0.58 -12.62 17.82
C ALA A 288 -1.76 -13.62 17.91
N VAL A 289 -1.86 -14.37 19.00
CA VAL A 289 -2.98 -15.30 19.24
C VAL A 289 -4.32 -14.56 19.31
N ARG A 290 -4.39 -13.41 20.00
CA ARG A 290 -5.61 -12.58 20.02
C ARG A 290 -5.97 -12.09 18.60
N GLY A 291 -4.99 -11.61 17.82
CA GLY A 291 -5.22 -11.21 16.43
C GLY A 291 -5.75 -12.38 15.59
N ILE A 292 -5.13 -13.56 15.68
CA ILE A 292 -5.57 -14.78 15.00
C ILE A 292 -7.02 -15.12 15.38
N PHE A 293 -7.34 -15.12 16.67
CA PHE A 293 -8.68 -15.42 17.16
C PHE A 293 -9.73 -14.45 16.58
N HIS A 294 -9.48 -13.13 16.66
CA HIS A 294 -10.39 -12.13 16.11
C HIS A 294 -10.49 -12.23 14.58
N GLY A 295 -9.41 -12.58 13.89
CA GLY A 295 -9.44 -12.86 12.44
C GLY A 295 -10.29 -14.08 12.07
N ILE A 296 -10.30 -15.12 12.91
CA ILE A 296 -11.18 -16.30 12.75
C ILE A 296 -12.64 -15.88 12.95
N MET A 297 -12.92 -15.09 13.96
CA MET A 297 -14.28 -14.61 14.30
C MET A 297 -14.79 -13.51 13.35
N GLY A 298 -13.90 -12.87 12.56
CA GLY A 298 -14.26 -11.71 11.73
C GLY A 298 -14.50 -10.43 12.53
N ASP A 299 -13.86 -10.31 13.70
CA ASP A 299 -14.00 -9.14 14.58
C ASP A 299 -12.85 -8.15 14.34
N PHE A 300 -13.19 -6.95 13.89
CA PHE A 300 -12.26 -5.89 13.56
C PHE A 300 -12.25 -4.74 14.57
N THR A 301 -12.90 -4.85 15.72
CA THR A 301 -13.08 -3.73 16.68
C THR A 301 -11.90 -3.54 17.63
N HIS A 302 -11.18 -4.61 17.98
CA HIS A 302 -10.18 -4.64 19.06
C HIS A 302 -8.80 -4.05 18.73
N HIS A 303 -8.57 -3.51 17.54
CA HIS A 303 -7.31 -2.79 17.26
C HIS A 303 -7.19 -1.54 18.15
N LYS A 304 -8.32 -0.97 18.61
CA LYS A 304 -8.36 0.20 19.51
C LYS A 304 -7.66 -0.05 20.85
N ASP A 305 -7.57 -1.30 21.32
CA ASP A 305 -6.85 -1.67 22.56
C ASP A 305 -5.34 -1.43 22.46
N TYR A 306 -4.82 -1.23 21.24
CA TYR A 306 -3.40 -1.04 20.92
C TYR A 306 -3.08 0.36 20.38
N LEU A 307 -4.08 1.25 20.28
CA LEU A 307 -3.90 2.67 19.95
C LEU A 307 -3.47 3.39 21.23
N LYS A 308 -2.17 3.63 21.40
CA LYS A 308 -1.64 4.45 22.51
C LYS A 308 -0.65 5.45 21.97
#